data_3373e1d3951edeb65f067d83b0d504e8
#
_entry.id   3373e1d3951edeb65f067d83b0d504e8
#
_cell.length_a   1.000
_cell.length_b   1.000
_cell.length_c   1.000
_cell.angle_alpha   90.00
_cell.angle_beta   90.00
_cell.angle_gamma   90.00
#
_symmetry.space_group_name_H-M   'P 1'
#
loop_
_entity.id
_entity.type
_entity.pdbx_description
1 polymer ?
#
loop_
_entity_poly.entity_id
_entity_poly.type
_entity_poly.pdbx_seq_one_letter_code
_entity_poly.pdbx_strand_id
1 'polypeptide(L)' 'MTNVNITNFRKNIYSLIEQTIKYNEPVNVSTKNGNVILISEQDYRSIMETLFSKYK' A
#
# COMPACT_ATOMS: atom_id res chain seq x y z
N MET A 1 -5.71 -0.05 8.33
CA MET A 1 -5.61 -0.04 6.85
C MET A 1 -6.80 0.69 6.25
N THR A 2 -6.54 1.58 5.33
CA THR A 2 -7.61 2.30 4.63
C THR A 2 -8.14 1.44 3.49
N ASN A 3 -9.45 1.34 3.37
CA ASN A 3 -10.10 0.55 2.30
C ASN A 3 -10.84 1.47 1.35
N VAL A 4 -10.51 1.42 0.07
CA VAL A 4 -11.16 2.23 -0.95
C VAL A 4 -11.45 1.36 -2.17
N ASN A 5 -12.48 1.74 -2.95
CA ASN A 5 -12.70 1.11 -4.25
C ASN A 5 -11.86 1.83 -5.30
N ILE A 6 -11.73 1.21 -6.49
CA ILE A 6 -10.87 1.75 -7.55
C ILE A 6 -11.32 3.14 -8.00
N THR A 7 -12.61 3.40 -8.02
CA THR A 7 -13.14 4.70 -8.42
C THR A 7 -12.70 5.81 -7.47
N ASN A 8 -12.85 5.58 -6.18
CA ASN A 8 -12.40 6.54 -5.16
C ASN A 8 -10.89 6.66 -5.13
N PHE A 9 -10.17 5.56 -5.34
CA PHE A 9 -8.72 5.58 -5.41
C PHE A 9 -8.26 6.51 -6.54
N ARG A 10 -8.85 6.37 -7.73
CA ARG A 10 -8.49 7.21 -8.89
C ARG A 10 -8.77 8.68 -8.65
N LYS A 11 -9.88 9.00 -7.96
CA LYS A 11 -10.22 10.39 -7.65
C LYS A 11 -9.26 11.03 -6.65
N ASN A 12 -8.73 10.24 -5.72
CA ASN A 12 -7.96 10.75 -4.61
C ASN A 12 -6.52 10.21 -4.59
N ILE A 13 -6.01 9.85 -5.76
CA ILE A 13 -4.75 9.10 -5.86
C ILE A 13 -3.57 9.82 -5.19
N TYR A 14 -3.40 11.12 -5.46
CA TYR A 14 -2.27 11.86 -4.89
C TYR A 14 -2.39 11.98 -3.37
N SER A 15 -3.60 12.26 -2.89
CA SER A 15 -3.86 12.37 -1.47
C SER A 15 -3.60 11.04 -0.74
N LEU A 16 -4.04 9.94 -1.33
CA LEU A 16 -3.83 8.61 -0.75
C LEU A 16 -2.35 8.21 -0.76
N ILE A 17 -1.63 8.55 -1.84
CA ILE A 17 -0.20 8.29 -1.91
C ILE A 17 0.55 9.08 -0.84
N GLU A 18 0.26 10.37 -0.70
CA GLU A 18 0.88 11.21 0.33
C GLU A 18 0.62 10.68 1.72
N GLN A 19 -0.63 10.29 2.00
CA GLN A 19 -1.00 9.73 3.28
C GLN A 19 -0.25 8.44 3.58
N THR A 20 -0.14 7.57 2.57
CA THR A 20 0.58 6.31 2.69
C THR A 20 2.05 6.54 3.04
N ILE A 21 2.69 7.51 2.39
CA ILE A 21 4.09 7.81 2.64
C ILE A 21 4.27 8.47 4.00
N LYS A 22 3.42 9.44 4.32
CA LYS A 22 3.56 10.24 5.54
C LYS A 22 3.30 9.43 6.81
N TYR A 23 2.30 8.58 6.78
CA TYR A 23 1.87 7.83 7.96
C TYR A 23 2.21 6.34 7.91
N ASN A 24 2.84 5.88 6.85
CA ASN A 24 3.13 4.46 6.61
C ASN A 24 1.87 3.60 6.76
N GLU A 25 0.74 4.11 6.26
CA GLU A 25 -0.53 3.43 6.35
C GLU A 25 -0.88 2.76 5.02
N PRO A 26 -0.99 1.42 4.98
CA PRO A 26 -1.38 0.73 3.75
C PRO A 26 -2.79 1.09 3.32
N VAL A 27 -3.01 1.08 2.01
CA VAL A 27 -4.33 1.30 1.42
C VAL A 27 -4.72 0.06 0.64
N ASN A 28 -5.86 -0.51 0.98
CA ASN A 28 -6.42 -1.65 0.26
C ASN A 28 -7.36 -1.12 -0.82
N VAL A 29 -7.04 -1.39 -2.09
CA VAL A 29 -7.84 -0.93 -3.23
C VAL A 29 -8.60 -2.12 -3.81
N SER A 30 -9.92 -2.02 -3.82
CA SER A 30 -10.79 -3.08 -4.34
C SER A 30 -11.06 -2.86 -5.82
N THR A 31 -10.90 -3.91 -6.61
CA THR A 31 -11.23 -3.89 -8.04
C THR A 31 -12.08 -5.12 -8.38
N LYS A 32 -12.61 -5.14 -9.60
CA LYS A 32 -13.36 -6.30 -10.10
C LYS A 32 -12.54 -7.58 -10.14
N ASN A 33 -11.25 -7.44 -10.36
CA ASN A 33 -10.35 -8.58 -10.58
C ASN A 33 -9.57 -8.97 -9.33
N GLY A 34 -9.83 -8.32 -8.22
CA GLY A 34 -9.15 -8.58 -6.96
C GLY A 34 -8.74 -7.30 -6.29
N ASN A 35 -8.13 -7.43 -5.13
CA ASN A 35 -7.67 -6.28 -4.34
C ASN A 35 -6.16 -6.13 -4.47
N VAL A 36 -5.69 -4.88 -4.36
CA VAL A 36 -4.27 -4.59 -4.31
C VAL A 36 -3.98 -3.77 -3.06
N ILE A 37 -2.75 -3.82 -2.60
CA ILE A 37 -2.31 -3.07 -1.43
C ILE A 37 -1.28 -2.04 -1.88
N LEU A 38 -1.54 -0.78 -1.56
CA LEU A 38 -0.58 0.30 -1.75
C LEU A 38 0.19 0.49 -0.46
N ILE A 39 1.51 0.39 -0.52
CA ILE A 39 2.38 0.64 0.63
C ILE A 39 3.54 1.52 0.18
N SER A 40 4.20 2.18 1.14
CA SER A 40 5.40 2.95 0.84
C SER A 40 6.54 2.01 0.46
N GLU A 41 7.47 2.51 -0.35
CA GLU A 41 8.67 1.73 -0.68
C GLU A 41 9.47 1.35 0.56
N GLN A 42 9.50 2.24 1.54
CA GLN A 42 10.16 1.98 2.81
C GLN A 42 9.57 0.76 3.50
N ASP A 43 8.25 0.67 3.57
CA ASP A 43 7.57 -0.48 4.18
C ASP A 43 7.80 -1.75 3.37
N TYR A 44 7.76 -1.64 2.06
CA TYR A 44 8.03 -2.78 1.17
C TYR A 44 9.43 -3.33 1.42
N ARG A 45 10.43 -2.45 1.50
CA ARG A 45 11.82 -2.87 1.77
C ARG A 45 11.95 -3.53 3.13
N SER A 46 11.29 -2.99 4.15
CA SER A 46 11.31 -3.57 5.49
C SER A 46 10.76 -4.99 5.50
N ILE A 47 9.64 -5.22 4.79
CA ILE A 47 9.04 -6.54 4.68
C ILE A 47 10.00 -7.51 3.97
N MET A 48 10.59 -7.08 2.87
CA MET A 48 11.51 -7.92 2.10
C MET A 48 12.78 -8.24 2.88
N GLU A 49 13.34 -7.27 3.58
CA GLU A 49 14.53 -7.50 4.41
C GLU A 49 14.23 -8.50 5.52
N THR A 50 13.06 -8.41 6.14
CA THR A 50 12.66 -9.36 7.18
C THR A 50 12.53 -10.77 6.62
N LEU A 51 11.90 -10.91 5.45
CA LEU A 51 11.74 -12.22 4.82
C LEU A 51 13.09 -12.85 4.42
N PHE A 52 13.96 -12.07 3.81
CA PHE A 52 15.23 -12.59 3.32
C PHE A 52 16.27 -12.79 4.41
N SER A 53 16.23 -12.00 5.48
CA SER A 53 17.18 -12.16 6.58
C SER A 53 16.99 -13.47 7.34
N LYS A 54 15.80 -14.06 7.28
CA LYS A 54 15.55 -15.37 7.92
C LYS A 54 16.28 -16.53 7.27
N TYR A 55 16.74 -16.36 6.06
CA TYR A 55 17.33 -17.44 5.26
C TYR A 55 18.83 -17.29 5.04
N LYS A 56 19.44 -16.38 5.80
CA LYS A 56 20.89 -16.21 5.75
C LYS A 56 21.61 -17.12 6.74
#